data_084d87748237249f8e49fb8f2aef1ac6
#
_entry.id   084d87748237249f8e49fb8f2aef1ac6
#
_cell.length_a   1.000
_cell.length_b   1.000
_cell.length_c   1.000
_cell.angle_alpha   90.00
_cell.angle_beta   90.00
_cell.angle_gamma   90.00
#
_symmetry.space_group_name_H-M   'P 1'
#
loop_
_entity.id
_entity.type
_entity.pdbx_description
1 polymer ?
#
loop_
_entity_poly.entity_id
_entity_poly.type
_entity_poly.pdbx_seq_one_letter_code
_entity_poly.pdbx_strand_id
1 'polypeptide(L)'
;MNAHNGKPAALAAAVLCGLATLAAPAHAMDVNAYDWMPAPDGTSAFILYTPWTHDTGAVLNGNKLAGSVNAAMVMPRYVHYMDVGGHPLAVTALVPYGRQWNGTLGGASLGDSKTTLGDVTLVSGYWLYSNPQERKNIVLAGYLNVPTGTYDRDRALNMSSGQLAATLQLGGMLPLSDKWTLEPTVDATVYRDKSNANSLGQTLSQANVYTVQNWLSYSINATTMFHVGHAAYFGGTKKLDGVENGFNSRKQQVRVGLVHWLSPKVSIYGQVNRDFDVQGGFKGTSGMIRLVTLF
;
A
#
# COMPACT_ATOMS: atom_id res chain seq x y z
N MET A 1 15.39 -45.31 -18.60
CA MET A 1 14.18 -45.43 -17.75
C MET A 1 14.06 -44.19 -16.90
N ASN A 2 12.97 -43.47 -17.18
CA ASN A 2 12.76 -42.09 -16.70
C ASN A 2 12.24 -42.02 -15.27
N ALA A 3 12.94 -41.31 -14.41
CA ALA A 3 12.47 -40.93 -13.11
C ALA A 3 12.91 -39.47 -12.79
N HIS A 4 12.25 -38.49 -13.42
CA HIS A 4 12.52 -37.07 -13.09
C HIS A 4 11.34 -36.10 -13.25
N ASN A 5 10.08 -36.56 -13.09
CA ASN A 5 8.92 -35.68 -13.27
C ASN A 5 8.01 -35.47 -12.03
N GLY A 6 8.47 -35.83 -10.80
CA GLY A 6 7.63 -35.71 -9.61
C GLY A 6 7.82 -34.41 -8.77
N LYS A 7 8.89 -33.64 -9.01
CA LYS A 7 9.25 -32.51 -8.13
C LYS A 7 8.42 -31.21 -8.31
N PRO A 8 7.98 -30.80 -9.52
CA PRO A 8 7.24 -29.54 -9.64
C PRO A 8 5.81 -29.61 -9.08
N ALA A 9 5.15 -30.77 -9.16
CA ALA A 9 3.78 -30.92 -8.66
C ALA A 9 3.70 -30.96 -7.12
N ALA A 10 4.69 -31.56 -6.45
CA ALA A 10 4.77 -31.59 -4.99
C ALA A 10 5.12 -30.21 -4.40
N LEU A 11 5.97 -29.45 -5.08
CA LEU A 11 6.28 -28.07 -4.70
C LEU A 11 5.05 -27.15 -4.89
N ALA A 12 4.29 -27.31 -5.97
CA ALA A 12 3.06 -26.56 -6.22
C ALA A 12 1.97 -26.88 -5.19
N ALA A 13 1.83 -28.14 -4.78
CA ALA A 13 0.86 -28.54 -3.76
C ALA A 13 1.25 -28.00 -2.37
N ALA A 14 2.53 -28.04 -1.99
CA ALA A 14 3.02 -27.50 -0.73
C ALA A 14 2.89 -25.96 -0.69
N VAL A 15 3.09 -25.27 -1.81
CA VAL A 15 2.88 -23.84 -1.96
C VAL A 15 1.39 -23.47 -1.85
N LEU A 16 0.48 -24.25 -2.45
CA LEU A 16 -0.97 -24.03 -2.36
C LEU A 16 -1.51 -24.19 -0.93
N CYS A 17 -0.99 -25.13 -0.15
CA CYS A 17 -1.34 -25.27 1.28
C CYS A 17 -0.76 -24.15 2.14
N GLY A 18 0.33 -23.50 1.72
CA GLY A 18 0.98 -22.40 2.43
C GLY A 18 0.49 -21.00 2.06
N LEU A 19 -0.43 -20.89 1.10
CA LEU A 19 -0.96 -19.60 0.61
C LEU A 19 -2.06 -19.06 1.53
N ALA A 20 -1.73 -18.78 2.78
CA ALA A 20 -2.55 -17.88 3.57
C ALA A 20 -2.26 -16.45 3.10
N THR A 21 -3.26 -15.84 2.52
CA THR A 21 -3.38 -14.39 2.33
C THR A 21 -2.39 -13.73 1.39
N LEU A 22 -2.64 -13.82 0.11
CA LEU A 22 -2.26 -12.80 -0.84
C LEU A 22 -3.35 -11.69 -0.80
N ALA A 23 -3.53 -11.06 0.36
CA ALA A 23 -4.32 -9.84 0.40
C ALA A 23 -3.62 -8.82 -0.50
N ALA A 24 -4.39 -8.08 -1.29
CA ALA A 24 -3.83 -6.92 -1.99
C ALA A 24 -3.07 -6.10 -0.93
N PRO A 25 -1.80 -5.76 -1.15
CA PRO A 25 -1.10 -4.91 -0.22
C PRO A 25 -1.99 -3.68 -0.04
N ALA A 26 -2.42 -3.42 1.18
CA ALA A 26 -3.12 -2.20 1.50
C ALA A 26 -2.11 -1.06 1.28
N HIS A 27 -2.12 -0.47 0.08
CA HIS A 27 -1.33 0.73 -0.23
C HIS A 27 -1.79 1.95 0.60
N ALA A 28 -2.62 1.72 1.61
CA ALA A 28 -3.14 2.76 2.50
C ALA A 28 -2.06 3.46 3.32
N MET A 29 -0.86 2.88 3.43
CA MET A 29 0.30 3.47 4.11
C MET A 29 1.29 4.11 3.13
N ASP A 30 1.14 3.89 1.83
CA ASP A 30 1.94 4.54 0.83
C ASP A 30 1.54 6.00 0.73
N VAL A 31 2.52 6.88 0.93
CA VAL A 31 2.34 8.32 0.81
C VAL A 31 2.44 8.72 -0.66
N ASN A 32 1.48 9.48 -1.12
CA ASN A 32 1.56 10.11 -2.43
C ASN A 32 2.26 11.47 -2.32
N ALA A 33 2.79 11.94 -3.43
CA ALA A 33 3.38 13.26 -3.46
C ALA A 33 2.38 14.34 -2.99
N TYR A 34 2.84 15.28 -2.20
CA TYR A 34 2.08 16.38 -1.58
C TYR A 34 1.04 15.96 -0.52
N ASP A 35 1.04 14.71 -0.05
CA ASP A 35 0.14 14.29 1.05
C ASP A 35 0.47 14.99 2.39
N TRP A 36 1.68 15.53 2.55
CA TRP A 36 2.13 16.24 3.76
C TRP A 36 1.81 17.75 3.77
N MET A 37 1.08 18.26 2.77
CA MET A 37 0.57 19.62 2.79
C MET A 37 -0.75 19.65 3.56
N PRO A 38 -0.85 20.35 4.71
CA PRO A 38 -2.11 20.47 5.42
C PRO A 38 -3.08 21.39 4.68
N ALA A 39 -4.37 21.17 4.85
CA ALA A 39 -5.38 22.14 4.50
C ALA A 39 -5.68 23.06 5.70
N PRO A 40 -6.29 24.25 5.48
CA PRO A 40 -6.69 25.14 6.55
C PRO A 40 -7.63 24.49 7.56
N ASP A 41 -7.64 25.01 8.79
CA ASP A 41 -8.55 24.60 9.86
C ASP A 41 -10.01 24.59 9.40
N GLY A 42 -10.77 23.57 9.81
CA GLY A 42 -12.16 23.34 9.43
C GLY A 42 -12.38 22.79 8.02
N THR A 43 -11.34 22.66 7.20
CA THR A 43 -11.46 22.10 5.84
C THR A 43 -11.76 20.61 5.89
N SER A 44 -12.68 20.17 5.04
CA SER A 44 -12.89 18.76 4.76
C SER A 44 -12.48 18.42 3.33
N ALA A 45 -12.07 17.17 3.11
CA ALA A 45 -11.77 16.65 1.79
C ALA A 45 -12.48 15.32 1.56
N PHE A 46 -13.04 15.16 0.37
CA PHE A 46 -13.40 13.86 -0.17
C PHE A 46 -12.39 13.48 -1.25
N ILE A 47 -11.81 12.29 -1.10
CA ILE A 47 -10.79 11.79 -2.00
C ILE A 47 -11.25 10.44 -2.52
N LEU A 48 -11.20 10.25 -3.83
CA LEU A 48 -11.47 8.98 -4.48
C LEU A 48 -10.20 8.48 -5.14
N TYR A 49 -9.72 7.31 -4.71
CA TYR A 49 -8.62 6.61 -5.36
C TYR A 49 -9.17 5.45 -6.21
N THR A 50 -8.53 5.19 -7.36
CA THR A 50 -8.80 4.04 -8.21
C THR A 50 -7.50 3.27 -8.49
N PRO A 51 -6.90 2.63 -7.46
CA PRO A 51 -5.66 1.88 -7.65
C PRO A 51 -5.90 0.59 -8.45
N TRP A 52 -4.89 0.24 -9.24
CA TRP A 52 -4.81 -1.02 -9.96
C TRP A 52 -3.41 -1.62 -9.86
N THR A 53 -3.32 -2.94 -9.99
CA THR A 53 -2.04 -3.68 -10.01
C THR A 53 -2.08 -4.74 -11.10
N HIS A 54 -0.96 -4.91 -11.79
CA HIS A 54 -0.71 -5.96 -12.76
C HIS A 54 0.64 -6.60 -12.47
N ASP A 55 0.61 -7.73 -11.78
CA ASP A 55 1.80 -8.51 -11.46
C ASP A 55 2.04 -9.58 -12.52
N THR A 56 3.31 -9.75 -12.94
CA THR A 56 3.72 -10.63 -14.03
C THR A 56 4.84 -11.59 -13.63
N GLY A 57 5.14 -11.70 -12.35
CA GLY A 57 6.13 -12.61 -11.79
C GLY A 57 6.05 -12.66 -10.28
N ALA A 58 6.71 -13.63 -9.67
CA ALA A 58 6.84 -13.77 -8.23
C ALA A 58 8.26 -14.18 -7.86
N VAL A 59 8.66 -13.87 -6.63
CA VAL A 59 9.89 -14.33 -6.01
C VAL A 59 9.54 -14.92 -4.66
N LEU A 60 9.91 -16.18 -4.39
CA LEU A 60 9.72 -16.82 -3.08
C LEU A 60 11.04 -17.48 -2.67
N ASN A 61 11.50 -17.23 -1.44
CA ASN A 61 12.77 -17.75 -0.93
C ASN A 61 13.95 -17.51 -1.90
N GLY A 62 13.99 -16.33 -2.54
CA GLY A 62 15.01 -15.97 -3.53
C GLY A 62 14.84 -16.60 -4.92
N ASN A 63 13.88 -17.53 -5.10
CA ASN A 63 13.62 -18.16 -6.38
C ASN A 63 12.58 -17.39 -7.18
N LYS A 64 12.89 -17.11 -8.47
CA LYS A 64 11.93 -16.52 -9.41
C LYS A 64 10.96 -17.59 -9.87
N LEU A 65 9.68 -17.27 -9.81
CA LEU A 65 8.58 -18.15 -10.22
C LEU A 65 7.70 -17.45 -11.26
N ALA A 66 7.11 -18.23 -12.15
CA ALA A 66 5.99 -17.75 -12.93
C ALA A 66 4.84 -17.42 -11.98
N GLY A 67 4.23 -16.26 -12.15
CA GLY A 67 3.13 -15.85 -11.30
C GLY A 67 2.46 -14.61 -11.88
N SER A 68 1.18 -14.47 -11.61
CA SER A 68 0.41 -13.28 -12.00
C SER A 68 -0.69 -13.01 -10.98
N VAL A 69 -0.99 -11.75 -10.77
CA VAL A 69 -2.21 -11.30 -10.08
C VAL A 69 -2.57 -9.94 -10.63
N ASN A 70 -3.83 -9.76 -10.97
CA ASN A 70 -4.40 -8.45 -11.23
C ASN A 70 -5.24 -8.00 -10.03
N ALA A 71 -5.25 -6.71 -9.75
CA ALA A 71 -6.14 -6.11 -8.76
C ALA A 71 -6.68 -4.79 -9.28
N ALA A 72 -7.91 -4.48 -8.95
CA ALA A 72 -8.47 -3.15 -9.12
C ALA A 72 -9.46 -2.86 -7.98
N MET A 73 -9.45 -1.63 -7.52
CA MET A 73 -10.35 -1.19 -6.45
C MET A 73 -10.73 0.27 -6.61
N VAL A 74 -11.78 0.65 -5.95
CA VAL A 74 -12.11 2.04 -5.62
C VAL A 74 -11.93 2.21 -4.12
N MET A 75 -11.39 3.35 -3.70
CA MET A 75 -11.10 3.60 -2.29
C MET A 75 -11.50 5.04 -1.95
N PRO A 76 -12.76 5.28 -1.54
CA PRO A 76 -13.16 6.55 -0.98
C PRO A 76 -12.47 6.81 0.34
N ARG A 77 -12.09 8.07 0.55
CA ARG A 77 -11.46 8.60 1.75
C ARG A 77 -12.11 9.91 2.13
N TYR A 78 -12.51 10.06 3.36
CA TYR A 78 -12.92 11.34 3.95
C TYR A 78 -11.83 11.83 4.89
N VAL A 79 -11.46 13.10 4.78
CA VAL A 79 -10.47 13.76 5.65
C VAL A 79 -11.10 14.99 6.24
N HIS A 80 -10.86 15.22 7.54
CA HIS A 80 -11.19 16.47 8.19
C HIS A 80 -9.93 17.05 8.84
N TYR A 81 -9.67 18.32 8.57
CA TYR A 81 -8.55 19.07 9.13
C TYR A 81 -9.05 19.99 10.24
N MET A 82 -8.28 20.04 11.33
CA MET A 82 -8.56 20.89 12.49
C MET A 82 -7.26 21.42 13.07
N ASP A 83 -7.34 22.53 13.81
CA ASP A 83 -6.22 23.01 14.61
C ASP A 83 -6.28 22.42 16.02
N VAL A 84 -5.16 21.93 16.53
CA VAL A 84 -5.02 21.47 17.91
C VAL A 84 -3.75 22.04 18.49
N GLY A 85 -3.90 23.01 19.37
CA GLY A 85 -2.78 23.65 20.05
C GLY A 85 -1.88 24.48 19.14
N GLY A 86 -2.42 25.05 18.06
CA GLY A 86 -1.68 25.83 17.06
C GLY A 86 -1.00 24.97 16.00
N HIS A 87 -1.34 23.69 15.93
CA HIS A 87 -0.79 22.75 14.98
C HIS A 87 -1.91 22.06 14.18
N PRO A 88 -1.77 21.89 12.86
CA PRO A 88 -2.74 21.13 12.08
C PRO A 88 -2.83 19.66 12.54
N LEU A 89 -4.04 19.15 12.60
CA LEU A 89 -4.36 17.75 12.78
C LEU A 89 -5.31 17.32 11.66
N ALA A 90 -5.08 16.19 11.03
CA ALA A 90 -6.04 15.56 10.13
C ALA A 90 -6.50 14.22 10.69
N VAL A 91 -7.79 13.95 10.60
CA VAL A 91 -8.37 12.62 10.86
C VAL A 91 -9.07 12.12 9.61
N THR A 92 -8.93 10.83 9.32
CA THR A 92 -9.44 10.29 8.06
C THR A 92 -9.71 8.80 8.16
N ALA A 93 -10.64 8.33 7.32
CA ALA A 93 -10.92 6.92 7.10
C ALA A 93 -10.91 6.59 5.60
N LEU A 94 -10.38 5.42 5.26
CA LEU A 94 -10.35 4.87 3.91
C LEU A 94 -11.09 3.54 3.89
N VAL A 95 -11.89 3.31 2.84
CA VAL A 95 -12.70 2.10 2.69
C VAL A 95 -12.45 1.52 1.30
N PRO A 96 -11.62 0.49 1.13
CA PRO A 96 -11.39 -0.12 -0.17
C PRO A 96 -12.54 -1.05 -0.56
N TYR A 97 -12.91 -1.04 -1.85
CA TYR A 97 -13.83 -1.97 -2.48
C TYR A 97 -13.32 -2.39 -3.84
N GLY A 98 -13.18 -3.69 -4.09
CA GLY A 98 -12.60 -4.17 -5.33
C GLY A 98 -12.47 -5.68 -5.42
N ARG A 99 -11.56 -6.13 -6.28
CA ARG A 99 -11.26 -7.55 -6.48
C ARG A 99 -9.83 -7.79 -6.95
N GLN A 100 -9.41 -9.04 -6.83
CA GLN A 100 -8.21 -9.61 -7.45
C GLN A 100 -8.61 -10.74 -8.37
N TRP A 101 -7.93 -10.89 -9.50
CA TRP A 101 -8.24 -11.94 -10.49
C TRP A 101 -7.01 -12.38 -11.29
N ASN A 102 -7.17 -13.47 -12.06
CA ASN A 102 -6.09 -14.09 -12.83
C ASN A 102 -4.88 -14.47 -11.97
N GLY A 103 -5.14 -14.91 -10.73
CA GLY A 103 -4.09 -15.32 -9.82
C GLY A 103 -3.45 -16.63 -10.24
N THR A 104 -2.12 -16.63 -10.41
CA THR A 104 -1.31 -17.83 -10.62
C THR A 104 -0.02 -17.74 -9.84
N LEU A 105 0.53 -18.90 -9.43
CA LEU A 105 1.84 -18.99 -8.79
C LEU A 105 2.47 -20.36 -9.07
N GLY A 106 3.68 -20.39 -9.66
CA GLY A 106 4.37 -21.63 -10.00
C GLY A 106 3.60 -22.52 -11.01
N GLY A 107 2.71 -21.92 -11.82
CA GLY A 107 1.85 -22.63 -12.76
C GLY A 107 0.50 -23.09 -12.17
N ALA A 108 0.29 -22.95 -10.86
CA ALA A 108 -0.98 -23.27 -10.22
C ALA A 108 -1.91 -22.06 -10.18
N SER A 109 -3.22 -22.26 -10.36
CA SER A 109 -4.23 -21.21 -10.22
C SER A 109 -4.47 -20.91 -8.73
N LEU A 110 -4.55 -19.64 -8.40
CA LEU A 110 -4.93 -19.13 -7.07
C LEU A 110 -6.44 -18.83 -6.99
N GLY A 111 -7.15 -18.97 -8.12
CA GLY A 111 -8.52 -18.50 -8.25
C GLY A 111 -8.63 -16.97 -8.24
N ASP A 112 -9.87 -16.49 -8.17
CA ASP A 112 -10.18 -15.06 -8.07
C ASP A 112 -10.74 -14.74 -6.69
N SER A 113 -10.52 -13.52 -6.20
CA SER A 113 -11.24 -13.03 -5.02
C SER A 113 -12.70 -12.71 -5.36
N LYS A 114 -13.55 -12.61 -4.35
CA LYS A 114 -14.85 -11.94 -4.49
C LYS A 114 -14.63 -10.45 -4.71
N THR A 115 -15.55 -9.80 -5.43
CA THR A 115 -15.65 -8.33 -5.42
C THR A 115 -16.32 -7.91 -4.11
N THR A 116 -15.57 -7.27 -3.22
CA THR A 116 -16.04 -7.00 -1.85
C THR A 116 -15.27 -5.86 -1.19
N LEU A 117 -15.70 -5.47 0.00
CA LEU A 117 -14.97 -4.53 0.85
C LEU A 117 -13.67 -5.15 1.37
N GLY A 118 -12.61 -4.36 1.37
CA GLY A 118 -11.38 -4.62 2.11
C GLY A 118 -11.43 -4.07 3.53
N ASP A 119 -10.28 -4.05 4.19
CA ASP A 119 -10.15 -3.57 5.56
C ASP A 119 -10.18 -2.04 5.62
N VAL A 120 -10.93 -1.49 6.56
CA VAL A 120 -10.96 -0.05 6.81
C VAL A 120 -9.63 0.39 7.42
N THR A 121 -9.08 1.49 6.92
CA THR A 121 -7.92 2.13 7.53
C THR A 121 -8.32 3.47 8.14
N LEU A 122 -8.08 3.62 9.44
CA LEU A 122 -8.22 4.88 10.16
C LEU A 122 -6.85 5.53 10.24
N VAL A 123 -6.79 6.85 10.02
CA VAL A 123 -5.52 7.59 10.03
C VAL A 123 -5.69 8.89 10.81
N SER A 124 -4.65 9.24 11.57
CA SER A 124 -4.49 10.56 12.18
C SER A 124 -3.10 11.09 11.83
N GLY A 125 -3.02 12.31 11.32
CA GLY A 125 -1.76 12.99 11.03
C GLY A 125 -1.67 14.30 11.80
N TYR A 126 -0.62 14.48 12.60
CA TYR A 126 -0.37 15.68 13.38
C TYR A 126 0.90 16.36 12.86
N TRP A 127 0.78 17.64 12.48
CA TRP A 127 1.89 18.44 12.00
C TRP A 127 2.70 18.99 13.18
N LEU A 128 3.83 18.32 13.49
CA LEU A 128 4.79 18.77 14.50
C LEU A 128 5.38 20.15 14.16
N TYR A 129 5.49 20.41 12.87
CA TYR A 129 5.89 21.71 12.31
C TYR A 129 5.16 21.94 11.00
N SER A 130 4.61 23.13 10.80
CA SER A 130 3.99 23.54 9.55
C SER A 130 4.24 25.01 9.28
N ASN A 131 4.88 25.31 8.15
CA ASN A 131 5.04 26.65 7.63
C ASN A 131 4.60 26.65 6.14
N PRO A 132 3.34 27.04 5.87
CA PRO A 132 2.81 27.06 4.51
C PRO A 132 3.55 28.02 3.57
N GLN A 133 4.07 29.14 4.09
CA GLN A 133 4.80 30.15 3.32
C GLN A 133 6.11 29.56 2.78
N GLU A 134 6.81 28.81 3.61
CA GLU A 134 8.02 28.11 3.24
C GLU A 134 7.75 26.73 2.58
N ARG A 135 6.50 26.26 2.55
CA ARG A 135 6.11 24.90 2.12
C ARG A 135 6.84 23.79 2.90
N LYS A 136 7.18 24.06 4.16
CA LYS A 136 7.95 23.17 5.03
C LYS A 136 7.04 22.56 6.09
N ASN A 137 6.99 21.22 6.12
CA ASN A 137 6.15 20.47 7.04
C ASN A 137 6.92 19.30 7.64
N ILE A 138 6.61 18.96 8.89
CA ILE A 138 7.02 17.71 9.56
C ILE A 138 5.78 17.13 10.20
N VAL A 139 5.45 15.89 9.87
CA VAL A 139 4.18 15.23 10.24
C VAL A 139 4.47 13.90 10.90
N LEU A 140 3.84 13.66 12.04
CA LEU A 140 3.73 12.35 12.66
C LEU A 140 2.34 11.79 12.37
N ALA A 141 2.25 10.63 11.72
CA ALA A 141 0.98 10.00 11.37
C ALA A 141 0.88 8.59 11.97
N GLY A 142 -0.31 8.27 12.47
CA GLY A 142 -0.68 6.94 12.94
C GLY A 142 -1.75 6.34 12.04
N TYR A 143 -1.60 5.05 11.71
CA TYR A 143 -2.56 4.30 10.91
C TYR A 143 -3.01 3.07 11.68
N LEU A 144 -4.30 2.76 11.61
CA LEU A 144 -4.88 1.55 12.17
C LEU A 144 -5.67 0.85 11.06
N ASN A 145 -5.16 -0.28 10.56
CA ASN A 145 -5.87 -1.13 9.63
C ASN A 145 -6.74 -2.11 10.42
N VAL A 146 -8.05 -1.94 10.35
CA VAL A 146 -9.03 -2.73 11.10
C VAL A 146 -9.60 -3.81 10.19
N PRO A 147 -9.56 -5.10 10.54
CA PRO A 147 -10.01 -6.21 9.70
C PRO A 147 -11.56 -6.28 9.63
N THR A 148 -12.15 -5.28 8.98
CA THR A 148 -13.60 -5.13 8.77
C THR A 148 -14.10 -5.70 7.46
N GLY A 149 -13.16 -5.98 6.54
CA GLY A 149 -13.47 -6.52 5.21
C GLY A 149 -13.86 -8.00 5.25
N THR A 150 -14.37 -8.46 4.13
CA THR A 150 -14.70 -9.88 3.96
C THR A 150 -13.44 -10.67 3.69
N TYR A 151 -13.10 -11.57 4.61
CA TYR A 151 -12.02 -12.53 4.46
C TYR A 151 -12.56 -13.95 4.33
N ASP A 152 -12.11 -14.66 3.30
CA ASP A 152 -12.48 -16.05 3.02
C ASP A 152 -11.21 -16.91 3.14
N ARG A 153 -11.11 -17.71 4.21
CA ARG A 153 -9.92 -18.53 4.48
C ARG A 153 -9.69 -19.65 3.48
N ASP A 154 -10.72 -20.00 2.71
CA ASP A 154 -10.66 -21.04 1.70
C ASP A 154 -10.21 -20.49 0.33
N ARG A 155 -9.90 -19.19 0.24
CA ARG A 155 -9.39 -18.51 -0.94
C ARG A 155 -7.99 -17.99 -0.73
N ALA A 156 -7.13 -18.19 -1.74
CA ALA A 156 -5.79 -17.62 -1.74
C ALA A 156 -5.80 -16.08 -1.95
N LEU A 157 -6.73 -15.57 -2.75
CA LEU A 157 -6.87 -14.14 -3.02
C LEU A 157 -8.04 -13.53 -2.22
N ASN A 158 -7.74 -12.51 -1.45
CA ASN A 158 -8.70 -11.80 -0.60
C ASN A 158 -8.50 -10.29 -0.69
N MET A 159 -9.58 -9.50 -0.63
CA MET A 159 -9.50 -8.04 -0.50
C MET A 159 -9.18 -7.60 0.92
N SER A 160 -9.62 -8.34 1.93
CA SER A 160 -9.27 -8.15 3.33
C SER A 160 -8.01 -8.94 3.68
N SER A 161 -7.11 -8.37 4.48
CA SER A 161 -6.02 -9.12 5.11
C SER A 161 -6.52 -9.98 6.27
N GLY A 162 -7.62 -9.56 6.86
CA GLY A 162 -8.14 -10.13 8.09
C GLY A 162 -7.19 -9.98 9.29
N GLN A 163 -6.16 -9.12 9.18
CA GLN A 163 -5.20 -8.84 10.25
C GLN A 163 -5.37 -7.40 10.74
N LEU A 164 -5.35 -7.23 12.05
CA LEU A 164 -5.16 -5.91 12.65
C LEU A 164 -3.70 -5.51 12.46
N ALA A 165 -3.47 -4.30 11.95
CA ALA A 165 -2.14 -3.73 11.82
C ALA A 165 -2.13 -2.27 12.26
N ALA A 166 -1.02 -1.83 12.85
CA ALA A 166 -0.80 -0.45 13.24
C ALA A 166 0.52 0.05 12.66
N THR A 167 0.51 1.29 12.15
CA THR A 167 1.70 1.94 11.57
C THR A 167 1.93 3.27 12.26
N LEU A 168 3.19 3.54 12.57
CA LEU A 168 3.66 4.87 12.93
C LEU A 168 4.57 5.38 11.81
N GLN A 169 4.28 6.58 11.31
CA GLN A 169 4.95 7.17 10.16
C GLN A 169 5.41 8.60 10.49
N LEU A 170 6.65 8.92 10.14
CA LEU A 170 7.19 10.26 10.17
C LEU A 170 7.51 10.70 8.75
N GLY A 171 6.95 11.82 8.34
CA GLY A 171 7.15 12.38 7.01
C GLY A 171 7.30 13.90 7.04
N GLY A 172 7.59 14.45 5.87
CA GLY A 172 7.68 15.90 5.77
C GLY A 172 7.83 16.40 4.35
N MET A 173 7.82 17.72 4.22
CA MET A 173 8.09 18.45 3.00
C MET A 173 9.24 19.41 3.24
N LEU A 174 10.27 19.32 2.41
CA LEU A 174 11.49 20.12 2.48
C LEU A 174 11.68 20.84 1.13
N PRO A 175 11.43 22.14 1.04
CA PRO A 175 11.68 22.90 -0.18
C PRO A 175 13.19 22.95 -0.44
N LEU A 176 13.61 22.55 -1.64
CA LEU A 176 15.00 22.65 -2.10
C LEU A 176 15.21 23.93 -2.91
N SER A 177 14.14 24.45 -3.53
CA SER A 177 14.09 25.72 -4.26
C SER A 177 12.64 26.12 -4.46
N ASP A 178 12.39 27.24 -5.17
CA ASP A 178 11.02 27.69 -5.49
C ASP A 178 10.21 26.63 -6.26
N LYS A 179 10.87 25.78 -7.05
CA LYS A 179 10.22 24.76 -7.87
C LYS A 179 10.39 23.33 -7.38
N TRP A 180 11.38 23.05 -6.55
CA TRP A 180 11.69 21.69 -6.13
C TRP A 180 11.35 21.47 -4.65
N THR A 181 10.69 20.38 -4.34
CA THR A 181 10.39 19.94 -2.97
C THR A 181 10.75 18.47 -2.81
N LEU A 182 11.48 18.14 -1.74
CA LEU A 182 11.76 16.77 -1.32
C LEU A 182 10.78 16.38 -0.21
N GLU A 183 10.22 15.17 -0.29
CA GLU A 183 9.23 14.66 0.65
C GLU A 183 9.69 13.29 1.20
N PRO A 184 10.59 13.28 2.19
CA PRO A 184 11.03 12.05 2.84
C PRO A 184 9.95 11.53 3.80
N THR A 185 9.83 10.21 3.86
CA THR A 185 8.92 9.51 4.78
C THR A 185 9.55 8.20 5.22
N VAL A 186 9.43 7.88 6.51
CA VAL A 186 9.79 6.59 7.08
C VAL A 186 8.66 6.07 7.94
N ASP A 187 8.44 4.77 7.94
CA ASP A 187 7.42 4.16 8.79
C ASP A 187 7.78 2.76 9.29
N ALA A 188 7.08 2.35 10.34
CA ALA A 188 7.12 1.02 10.90
C ALA A 188 5.70 0.51 11.11
N THR A 189 5.41 -0.69 10.61
CA THR A 189 4.13 -1.38 10.76
C THR A 189 4.30 -2.64 11.59
N VAL A 190 3.41 -2.82 12.56
CA VAL A 190 3.28 -4.02 13.37
C VAL A 190 1.97 -4.73 13.06
N TYR A 191 1.95 -6.04 13.18
CA TYR A 191 0.81 -6.89 12.83
C TYR A 191 0.40 -7.75 14.01
N ARG A 192 -0.90 -7.93 14.21
CA ARG A 192 -1.42 -8.93 15.12
C ARG A 192 -1.52 -10.28 14.40
N ASP A 193 -1.17 -11.36 15.09
CA ASP A 193 -1.34 -12.71 14.58
C ASP A 193 -2.81 -13.00 14.26
N LYS A 194 -3.03 -13.78 13.20
CA LYS A 194 -4.34 -14.18 12.72
C LYS A 194 -4.51 -15.68 12.81
N SER A 195 -5.34 -16.15 13.73
CA SER A 195 -5.76 -17.55 13.79
C SER A 195 -6.70 -17.90 12.64
N ASN A 196 -6.75 -19.18 12.27
CA ASN A 196 -7.58 -19.69 11.17
C ASN A 196 -7.36 -18.91 9.85
N ALA A 197 -6.11 -18.68 9.52
CA ALA A 197 -5.73 -17.84 8.37
C ALA A 197 -5.94 -18.55 7.01
N ASN A 198 -6.05 -19.86 6.99
CA ASN A 198 -6.30 -20.63 5.77
C ASN A 198 -7.24 -21.82 6.04
N SER A 199 -7.56 -22.59 5.01
CA SER A 199 -8.44 -23.78 5.08
C SER A 199 -7.94 -24.87 6.05
N LEU A 200 -6.63 -24.89 6.36
CA LEU A 200 -6.02 -25.79 7.33
C LEU A 200 -6.13 -25.30 8.77
N GLY A 201 -6.70 -24.10 9.00
CA GLY A 201 -6.85 -23.53 10.35
C GLY A 201 -5.54 -22.99 10.94
N GLN A 202 -4.49 -22.79 10.14
CA GLN A 202 -3.20 -22.33 10.61
C GLN A 202 -3.22 -20.87 11.07
N THR A 203 -2.30 -20.53 11.96
CA THR A 203 -2.08 -19.17 12.43
C THR A 203 -1.04 -18.48 11.56
N LEU A 204 -1.44 -17.34 10.97
CA LEU A 204 -0.52 -16.45 10.25
C LEU A 204 0.08 -15.43 11.21
N SER A 205 1.41 -15.39 11.28
CA SER A 205 2.16 -14.29 11.88
C SER A 205 2.97 -13.56 10.82
N GLN A 206 3.17 -12.26 11.02
CA GLN A 206 3.96 -11.42 10.12
C GLN A 206 4.91 -10.55 10.93
N ALA A 207 6.19 -10.60 10.58
CA ALA A 207 7.20 -9.71 11.16
C ALA A 207 6.92 -8.25 10.79
N ASN A 208 7.47 -7.32 11.58
CA ASN A 208 7.33 -5.89 11.31
C ASN A 208 7.83 -5.54 9.91
N VAL A 209 7.16 -4.56 9.30
CA VAL A 209 7.58 -3.94 8.03
C VAL A 209 8.10 -2.54 8.33
N TYR A 210 9.21 -2.19 7.73
CA TYR A 210 9.77 -0.85 7.75
C TYR A 210 9.80 -0.32 6.32
N THR A 211 9.41 0.94 6.14
CA THR A 211 9.34 1.56 4.83
C THR A 211 10.12 2.87 4.81
N VAL A 212 10.85 3.10 3.73
CA VAL A 212 11.46 4.38 3.41
C VAL A 212 10.91 4.84 2.07
N GLN A 213 10.28 6.00 2.05
CA GLN A 213 9.68 6.58 0.84
C GLN A 213 10.23 7.99 0.63
N ASN A 214 10.43 8.34 -0.62
CA ASN A 214 10.86 9.69 -1.00
C ASN A 214 10.14 10.10 -2.27
N TRP A 215 9.69 11.35 -2.29
CA TRP A 215 9.23 12.01 -3.50
C TRP A 215 10.09 13.24 -3.76
N LEU A 216 10.43 13.46 -5.00
CA LEU A 216 10.98 14.70 -5.52
C LEU A 216 9.95 15.31 -6.44
N SER A 217 9.42 16.45 -6.05
CA SER A 217 8.32 17.15 -6.72
C SER A 217 8.82 18.39 -7.42
N TYR A 218 8.40 18.58 -8.67
CA TYR A 218 8.74 19.74 -9.49
C TYR A 218 7.48 20.52 -9.89
N SER A 219 7.39 21.79 -9.50
CA SER A 219 6.30 22.69 -9.88
C SER A 219 6.54 23.20 -11.31
N ILE A 220 5.78 22.67 -12.27
CA ILE A 220 5.80 23.12 -13.68
C ILE A 220 5.21 24.53 -13.77
N ASN A 221 4.07 24.72 -13.12
CA ASN A 221 3.37 26.00 -12.95
C ASN A 221 2.52 25.98 -11.66
N ALA A 222 1.71 27.00 -11.44
CA ALA A 222 0.91 27.13 -10.21
C ALA A 222 -0.14 26.00 -9.99
N THR A 223 -0.53 25.30 -11.05
CA THR A 223 -1.58 24.27 -10.99
C THR A 223 -1.09 22.86 -11.32
N THR A 224 0.13 22.70 -11.82
CA THR A 224 0.63 21.42 -12.32
C THR A 224 1.98 21.10 -11.73
N MET A 225 2.11 19.90 -11.15
CA MET A 225 3.37 19.40 -10.59
C MET A 225 3.65 17.99 -11.07
N PHE A 226 4.92 17.74 -11.37
CA PHE A 226 5.45 16.44 -11.74
C PHE A 226 6.23 15.85 -10.56
N HIS A 227 6.15 14.54 -10.37
CA HIS A 227 6.72 13.86 -9.23
C HIS A 227 7.49 12.62 -9.67
N VAL A 228 8.67 12.41 -9.09
CA VAL A 228 9.43 11.16 -9.17
C VAL A 228 9.63 10.66 -7.76
N GLY A 229 9.40 9.37 -7.53
CA GLY A 229 9.50 8.78 -6.20
C GLY A 229 10.22 7.45 -6.19
N HIS A 230 10.68 7.11 -5.00
CA HIS A 230 11.25 5.81 -4.67
C HIS A 230 10.68 5.33 -3.34
N ALA A 231 10.40 4.04 -3.26
CA ALA A 231 10.06 3.39 -1.99
C ALA A 231 10.85 2.10 -1.84
N ALA A 232 11.33 1.86 -0.62
CA ALA A 232 11.99 0.63 -0.21
C ALA A 232 11.27 0.05 1.02
N TYR A 233 10.94 -1.24 0.95
CA TYR A 233 10.24 -1.98 1.98
C TYR A 233 11.17 -3.06 2.53
N PHE A 234 11.18 -3.24 3.86
CA PHE A 234 12.05 -4.17 4.57
C PHE A 234 11.25 -5.00 5.57
N GLY A 235 11.66 -6.25 5.81
CA GLY A 235 11.02 -7.13 6.79
C GLY A 235 9.76 -7.79 6.25
N GLY A 236 8.75 -7.96 7.11
CA GLY A 236 7.45 -8.51 6.76
C GLY A 236 7.44 -10.00 6.44
N THR A 237 8.43 -10.77 6.90
CA THR A 237 8.45 -12.24 6.75
C THR A 237 7.18 -12.84 7.34
N LYS A 238 6.48 -13.65 6.54
CA LYS A 238 5.25 -14.33 6.92
C LYS A 238 5.51 -15.78 7.31
N LYS A 239 4.87 -16.22 8.41
CA LYS A 239 4.93 -17.58 8.92
C LYS A 239 3.54 -18.16 9.12
N LEU A 240 3.39 -19.46 8.87
CA LEU A 240 2.22 -20.25 9.20
C LEU A 240 2.61 -21.26 10.27
N ASP A 241 1.96 -21.18 11.43
CA ASP A 241 2.31 -21.98 12.62
C ASP A 241 3.82 -21.95 12.94
N GLY A 242 4.44 -20.76 12.79
CA GLY A 242 5.87 -20.53 13.03
C GLY A 242 6.79 -20.87 11.86
N VAL A 243 6.31 -21.51 10.78
CA VAL A 243 7.11 -21.90 9.61
C VAL A 243 7.02 -20.82 8.52
N GLU A 244 8.15 -20.35 8.01
CA GLU A 244 8.20 -19.35 6.93
C GLU A 244 7.59 -19.90 5.65
N ASN A 245 6.68 -19.11 5.02
CA ASN A 245 6.00 -19.48 3.81
C ASN A 245 6.62 -18.87 2.53
N GLY A 246 7.76 -18.18 2.66
CA GLY A 246 8.49 -17.57 1.56
C GLY A 246 8.02 -16.17 1.17
N PHE A 247 6.90 -15.69 1.73
CA PHE A 247 6.45 -14.33 1.52
C PHE A 247 7.06 -13.35 2.52
N ASN A 248 7.45 -12.18 2.03
CA ASN A 248 7.90 -11.05 2.83
C ASN A 248 7.56 -9.74 2.10
N SER A 249 7.84 -8.61 2.75
CA SER A 249 7.58 -7.28 2.16
C SER A 249 8.80 -6.66 1.47
N ARG A 250 9.92 -7.38 1.36
CA ARG A 250 11.15 -6.83 0.80
C ARG A 250 11.03 -6.58 -0.69
N LYS A 251 10.99 -5.33 -1.06
CA LYS A 251 10.98 -4.86 -2.46
C LYS A 251 11.41 -3.40 -2.54
N GLN A 252 11.74 -2.96 -3.73
CA GLN A 252 11.91 -1.56 -4.06
C GLN A 252 10.94 -1.18 -5.18
N GLN A 253 10.58 0.09 -5.24
CA GLN A 253 9.64 0.60 -6.23
C GLN A 253 10.08 1.99 -6.71
N VAL A 254 10.10 2.20 -8.03
CA VAL A 254 10.17 3.53 -8.63
C VAL A 254 8.75 4.00 -8.95
N ARG A 255 8.53 5.30 -8.84
CA ARG A 255 7.22 5.92 -8.93
C ARG A 255 7.31 7.19 -9.76
N VAL A 256 6.31 7.43 -10.60
CA VAL A 256 6.16 8.67 -11.37
C VAL A 256 4.72 9.13 -11.24
N GLY A 257 4.51 10.41 -11.00
CA GLY A 257 3.18 10.98 -10.83
C GLY A 257 3.08 12.39 -11.42
N LEU A 258 1.84 12.78 -11.69
CA LEU A 258 1.47 14.12 -12.13
C LEU A 258 0.19 14.54 -11.43
N VAL A 259 0.19 15.73 -10.84
CA VAL A 259 -1.01 16.37 -10.28
C VAL A 259 -1.37 17.59 -11.11
N HIS A 260 -2.67 17.78 -11.30
CA HIS A 260 -3.21 19.00 -11.90
C HIS A 260 -4.42 19.50 -11.08
N TRP A 261 -4.37 20.76 -10.68
CA TRP A 261 -5.48 21.44 -10.03
C TRP A 261 -6.41 22.04 -11.08
N LEU A 262 -7.62 21.49 -11.16
CA LEU A 262 -8.70 21.96 -12.05
C LEU A 262 -9.34 23.24 -11.51
N SER A 263 -9.30 23.43 -10.20
CA SER A 263 -9.72 24.62 -9.48
C SER A 263 -9.01 24.68 -8.13
N PRO A 264 -9.12 25.76 -7.34
CA PRO A 264 -8.54 25.80 -5.99
C PRO A 264 -9.03 24.70 -5.04
N LYS A 265 -10.14 24.03 -5.37
CA LYS A 265 -10.76 23.00 -4.54
C LYS A 265 -10.74 21.59 -5.15
N VAL A 266 -10.39 21.46 -6.43
CA VAL A 266 -10.46 20.16 -7.14
C VAL A 266 -9.15 19.86 -7.82
N SER A 267 -8.59 18.69 -7.53
CA SER A 267 -7.39 18.21 -8.24
C SER A 267 -7.54 16.77 -8.72
N ILE A 268 -6.85 16.47 -9.81
CA ILE A 268 -6.65 15.11 -10.33
C ILE A 268 -5.17 14.77 -10.25
N TYR A 269 -4.86 13.56 -9.82
CA TYR A 269 -3.51 13.02 -9.74
C TYR A 269 -3.46 11.65 -10.40
N GLY A 270 -2.46 11.43 -11.23
CA GLY A 270 -2.17 10.13 -11.83
C GLY A 270 -0.79 9.65 -11.40
N GLN A 271 -0.65 8.35 -11.12
CA GLN A 271 0.61 7.74 -10.69
C GLN A 271 0.78 6.37 -11.31
N VAL A 272 2.01 6.03 -11.69
CA VAL A 272 2.44 4.69 -12.09
C VAL A 272 3.68 4.31 -11.29
N ASN A 273 3.72 3.05 -10.84
CA ASN A 273 4.79 2.48 -10.04
C ASN A 273 5.30 1.20 -10.70
N ARG A 274 6.59 0.93 -10.58
CA ARG A 274 7.21 -0.32 -11.02
C ARG A 274 8.03 -0.92 -9.90
N ASP A 275 7.74 -2.18 -9.55
CA ASP A 275 8.51 -2.94 -8.59
C ASP A 275 9.82 -3.42 -9.20
N PHE A 276 10.90 -3.36 -8.43
CA PHE A 276 12.18 -3.99 -8.71
C PHE A 276 12.76 -4.55 -7.40
N ASP A 277 13.78 -5.40 -7.48
CA ASP A 277 14.42 -6.04 -6.32
C ASP A 277 13.41 -6.67 -5.34
N VAL A 278 12.43 -7.40 -5.87
CA VAL A 278 11.46 -8.14 -5.05
C VAL A 278 12.10 -9.43 -4.54
N GLN A 279 12.00 -9.69 -3.23
CA GLN A 279 12.61 -10.85 -2.58
C GLN A 279 11.60 -11.89 -2.07
N GLY A 280 10.35 -11.47 -1.80
CA GLY A 280 9.33 -12.40 -1.32
C GLY A 280 7.92 -11.91 -1.61
N GLY A 281 7.41 -12.18 -2.80
CA GLY A 281 6.07 -11.76 -3.21
C GLY A 281 5.92 -11.60 -4.70
N PHE A 282 4.82 -10.99 -5.12
CA PHE A 282 4.58 -10.66 -6.52
C PHE A 282 5.35 -9.42 -6.94
N LYS A 283 5.65 -9.35 -8.24
CA LYS A 283 6.39 -8.27 -8.88
C LYS A 283 5.62 -7.78 -10.10
N GLY A 284 5.36 -6.49 -10.15
CA GLY A 284 4.58 -5.95 -11.25
C GLY A 284 4.66 -4.45 -11.43
N THR A 285 3.63 -3.95 -12.05
CA THR A 285 3.35 -2.54 -12.25
C THR A 285 2.03 -2.22 -11.57
N SER A 286 1.97 -1.11 -10.89
CA SER A 286 0.72 -0.59 -10.32
C SER A 286 0.54 0.87 -10.70
N GLY A 287 -0.66 1.36 -10.55
CA GLY A 287 -0.94 2.76 -10.74
C GLY A 287 -2.27 3.14 -10.12
N MET A 288 -2.56 4.41 -10.14
CA MET A 288 -3.85 4.93 -9.68
C MET A 288 -4.19 6.26 -10.30
N ILE A 289 -5.46 6.57 -10.29
CA ILE A 289 -5.97 7.93 -10.42
C ILE A 289 -6.56 8.33 -9.06
N ARG A 290 -6.30 9.57 -8.64
CA ARG A 290 -6.86 10.16 -7.43
C ARG A 290 -7.58 11.45 -7.79
N LEU A 291 -8.82 11.56 -7.36
CA LEU A 291 -9.61 12.80 -7.43
C LEU A 291 -9.76 13.35 -6.01
N VAL A 292 -9.48 14.63 -5.81
CA VAL A 292 -9.62 15.34 -4.53
C VAL A 292 -10.61 16.47 -4.69
N THR A 293 -11.54 16.61 -3.74
CA THR A 293 -12.44 17.75 -3.62
C THR A 293 -12.37 18.29 -2.19
N LEU A 294 -12.07 19.59 -2.05
CA LEU A 294 -12.04 20.32 -0.76
C LEU A 294 -13.35 21.11 -0.56
N PHE A 295 -13.84 21.16 0.67
CA PHE A 295 -15.07 21.91 1.04
C PHE A 295 -15.08 22.35 2.49
#